data_ea9fb0969c4fce5daae8c14b62cecbd5
#
_entry.id   ea9fb0969c4fce5daae8c14b62cecbd5
#
_cell.length_a   1.000
_cell.length_b   1.000
_cell.length_c   1.000
_cell.angle_alpha   90.00
_cell.angle_beta   90.00
_cell.angle_gamma   90.00
#
_symmetry.space_group_name_H-M   'P 1'
#
loop_
_entity.id
_entity.type
_entity.pdbx_description
1 polymer ?
#
loop_
_entity_poly.entity_id
_entity_poly.type
_entity_poly.pdbx_seq_one_letter_code
_entity_poly.pdbx_strand_id
1 'polypeptide(L)'
;MPFSVWFGLLLLFPGITTSKTCFPGCHCEVESFGLFDSFSLTKVDCSGLGSHIMPVPIPLDTTYLDLSSNHLESINESMLTGPGYTTLVSLDLSYNKISKILSTTFSRLRYLESLDLSHNSLVALPDECFSRSPLGDIDLSNNLILEIAMDVFASKGQGKPINVDLSHNLISRVSRHQSKVIPNIQSLNLSGNRLKSIPNLQGIPLRYLNLDGNPLSSIGKEAFLGLKDLNHLSLSGIHELTEMTPYCFKDLPALQVLDLSNNPNIHSLHAEVFYRLSSLQELNLLGTGVATSISKEMLKYLPSIKSITLGTNIKCLKTIREGQYHRQTGLTKKEFLTCHDSRGSVAPYAL
;
A
#
# COMPACT_ATOMS: atom_id res chain seq x y z
N MET A 1 -15.42 -33.52 -57.90
CA MET A 1 -15.11 -33.98 -56.54
C MET A 1 -14.80 -32.75 -55.70
N PRO A 2 -15.66 -32.31 -54.81
CA PRO A 2 -15.38 -31.17 -53.95
C PRO A 2 -14.79 -31.65 -52.61
N PHE A 3 -13.67 -31.05 -52.20
CA PHE A 3 -13.08 -31.19 -50.87
C PHE A 3 -13.88 -30.33 -49.89
N SER A 4 -14.56 -30.96 -48.96
CA SER A 4 -15.19 -30.29 -47.81
C SER A 4 -14.14 -30.10 -46.73
N VAL A 5 -13.84 -28.81 -46.46
CA VAL A 5 -13.02 -28.37 -45.34
C VAL A 5 -13.90 -28.36 -44.08
N TRP A 6 -13.63 -29.25 -43.15
CA TRP A 6 -14.21 -29.25 -41.83
C TRP A 6 -13.50 -28.19 -40.97
N PHE A 7 -14.20 -27.08 -40.70
CA PHE A 7 -13.82 -26.15 -39.64
C PHE A 7 -14.20 -26.79 -38.32
N GLY A 8 -13.20 -27.29 -37.59
CA GLY A 8 -13.33 -27.73 -36.22
C GLY A 8 -13.59 -26.54 -35.31
N LEU A 9 -14.82 -26.41 -34.84
CA LEU A 9 -15.19 -25.47 -33.80
C LEU A 9 -14.55 -25.94 -32.47
N LEU A 10 -13.46 -25.29 -32.06
CA LEU A 10 -12.89 -25.45 -30.71
C LEU A 10 -13.87 -24.83 -29.71
N LEU A 11 -14.78 -25.66 -29.21
CA LEU A 11 -15.58 -25.32 -28.04
C LEU A 11 -14.63 -25.25 -26.83
N LEU A 12 -14.33 -24.03 -26.39
CA LEU A 12 -13.74 -23.77 -25.08
C LEU A 12 -14.79 -24.19 -24.03
N PHE A 13 -14.70 -25.41 -23.55
CA PHE A 13 -15.45 -25.81 -22.37
C PHE A 13 -14.89 -25.06 -21.16
N PRO A 14 -15.71 -24.30 -20.40
CA PRO A 14 -15.27 -23.79 -19.10
C PRO A 14 -14.90 -25.02 -18.25
N GLY A 15 -13.72 -24.96 -17.61
CA GLY A 15 -13.23 -26.03 -16.76
C GLY A 15 -14.30 -26.44 -15.74
N ILE A 16 -14.52 -27.73 -15.58
CA ILE A 16 -15.48 -28.29 -14.62
C ILE A 16 -14.86 -28.06 -13.24
N THR A 17 -15.37 -27.06 -12.50
CA THR A 17 -15.05 -26.91 -11.08
C THR A 17 -15.74 -28.03 -10.30
N THR A 18 -14.99 -29.01 -9.84
CA THR A 18 -15.53 -30.05 -8.93
C THR A 18 -15.43 -29.55 -7.50
N SER A 19 -16.56 -29.21 -6.90
CA SER A 19 -16.65 -28.91 -5.48
C SER A 19 -16.50 -30.20 -4.68
N LYS A 20 -15.45 -30.30 -3.84
CA LYS A 20 -15.26 -31.37 -2.89
C LYS A 20 -15.35 -30.82 -1.47
N THR A 21 -16.13 -31.43 -0.61
CA THR A 21 -16.05 -31.19 0.83
C THR A 21 -14.79 -31.85 1.36
N CYS A 22 -13.86 -31.08 1.90
CA CYS A 22 -12.58 -31.58 2.38
C CYS A 22 -12.50 -31.68 3.90
N PHE A 23 -12.91 -30.67 4.62
CA PHE A 23 -13.08 -30.68 6.08
C PHE A 23 -14.54 -30.33 6.38
N PRO A 24 -15.16 -30.90 7.43
CA PRO A 24 -16.55 -30.59 7.74
C PRO A 24 -16.82 -29.10 7.86
N GLY A 25 -17.68 -28.59 6.99
CA GLY A 25 -18.04 -27.18 6.89
C GLY A 25 -17.17 -26.34 5.93
N CYS A 26 -16.01 -26.82 5.51
CA CYS A 26 -15.19 -26.12 4.52
C CYS A 26 -15.64 -26.44 3.09
N HIS A 27 -15.42 -25.49 2.18
CA HIS A 27 -15.64 -25.63 0.75
C HIS A 27 -14.30 -25.73 0.04
N CYS A 28 -14.12 -26.75 -0.81
CA CYS A 28 -12.90 -26.94 -1.56
C CYS A 28 -13.16 -26.87 -3.06
N GLU A 29 -12.43 -25.99 -3.73
CA GLU A 29 -12.44 -25.85 -5.19
C GLU A 29 -11.10 -26.29 -5.76
N VAL A 30 -11.15 -27.10 -6.80
CA VAL A 30 -9.95 -27.52 -7.55
C VAL A 30 -10.03 -26.92 -8.93
N GLU A 31 -9.06 -26.06 -9.27
CA GLU A 31 -8.87 -25.54 -10.60
C GLU A 31 -7.76 -26.34 -11.29
N SER A 32 -8.08 -27.02 -12.38
CA SER A 32 -7.11 -27.78 -13.17
C SER A 32 -6.69 -27.01 -14.40
N PHE A 33 -5.38 -26.99 -14.69
CA PHE A 33 -4.80 -26.27 -15.80
C PHE A 33 -3.87 -27.17 -16.63
N GLY A 34 -3.75 -26.85 -17.90
CA GLY A 34 -2.78 -27.46 -18.81
C GLY A 34 -3.34 -28.67 -19.58
N LEU A 35 -2.48 -29.20 -20.44
CA LEU A 35 -2.77 -30.43 -21.21
C LEU A 35 -2.84 -31.59 -20.18
N PHE A 36 -3.96 -32.32 -20.17
CA PHE A 36 -4.22 -33.46 -19.28
C PHE A 36 -4.30 -33.12 -17.78
N ASP A 37 -4.81 -31.92 -17.41
CA ASP A 37 -4.97 -31.51 -15.99
C ASP A 37 -3.70 -31.70 -15.15
N SER A 38 -2.55 -31.41 -15.76
CA SER A 38 -1.22 -31.67 -15.18
C SER A 38 -0.89 -30.76 -13.99
N PHE A 39 -1.65 -29.69 -13.79
CA PHE A 39 -1.51 -28.77 -12.67
C PHE A 39 -2.87 -28.53 -12.02
N SER A 40 -2.95 -28.65 -10.69
CA SER A 40 -4.13 -28.29 -9.92
C SER A 40 -3.78 -27.24 -8.88
N LEU A 41 -4.68 -26.28 -8.71
CA LEU A 41 -4.67 -25.34 -7.59
C LEU A 41 -5.90 -25.63 -6.74
N THR A 42 -5.70 -25.89 -5.45
CA THR A 42 -6.80 -26.12 -4.52
C THR A 42 -7.01 -24.90 -3.66
N LYS A 43 -8.22 -24.36 -3.71
CA LYS A 43 -8.70 -23.33 -2.82
C LYS A 43 -9.57 -23.98 -1.75
N VAL A 44 -9.30 -23.65 -0.49
CA VAL A 44 -10.05 -24.14 0.67
C VAL A 44 -10.62 -22.94 1.40
N ASP A 45 -11.94 -22.86 1.44
CA ASP A 45 -12.68 -21.85 2.18
C ASP A 45 -13.32 -22.49 3.41
N CYS A 46 -12.84 -22.07 4.59
CA CYS A 46 -13.35 -22.44 5.91
C CYS A 46 -13.78 -21.19 6.69
N SER A 47 -14.16 -20.12 5.97
CA SER A 47 -14.57 -18.87 6.59
C SER A 47 -15.91 -18.97 7.33
N GLY A 48 -16.08 -18.16 8.37
CA GLY A 48 -17.36 -17.98 9.06
C GLY A 48 -17.93 -19.22 9.77
N LEU A 49 -17.13 -20.25 10.01
CA LEU A 49 -17.58 -21.48 10.67
C LEU A 49 -17.70 -21.36 12.20
N GLY A 50 -17.27 -20.22 12.76
CA GLY A 50 -17.20 -20.04 14.21
C GLY A 50 -16.16 -20.96 14.88
N SER A 51 -15.20 -21.47 14.13
CA SER A 51 -14.21 -22.43 14.61
C SER A 51 -13.17 -21.80 15.53
N HIS A 52 -12.83 -22.50 16.60
CA HIS A 52 -11.72 -22.18 17.50
C HIS A 52 -10.43 -22.94 17.17
N ILE A 53 -10.50 -23.85 16.21
CA ILE A 53 -9.40 -24.75 15.85
C ILE A 53 -9.13 -24.71 14.35
N MET A 54 -7.89 -25.02 14.00
CA MET A 54 -7.48 -25.14 12.60
C MET A 54 -8.09 -26.39 11.96
N PRO A 55 -8.55 -26.32 10.70
CA PRO A 55 -9.04 -27.49 9.98
C PRO A 55 -7.89 -28.45 9.64
N VAL A 56 -8.03 -29.70 10.03
CA VAL A 56 -7.06 -30.77 9.72
C VAL A 56 -7.84 -32.05 9.46
N PRO A 57 -7.59 -32.78 8.37
CA PRO A 57 -6.69 -32.47 7.26
C PRO A 57 -7.29 -31.53 6.24
N ILE A 58 -6.41 -30.81 5.52
CA ILE A 58 -6.74 -30.09 4.28
C ILE A 58 -6.05 -30.79 3.10
N PRO A 59 -6.51 -30.61 1.84
CA PRO A 59 -5.88 -31.20 0.66
C PRO A 59 -4.38 -30.87 0.56
N LEU A 60 -3.59 -31.83 0.05
CA LEU A 60 -2.11 -31.71 0.00
C LEU A 60 -1.61 -30.61 -0.90
N ASP A 61 -2.37 -30.22 -1.91
CA ASP A 61 -2.07 -29.22 -2.94
C ASP A 61 -2.79 -27.89 -2.68
N THR A 62 -3.19 -27.63 -1.42
CA THR A 62 -3.83 -26.38 -1.06
C THR A 62 -2.88 -25.19 -1.25
N THR A 63 -3.29 -24.26 -2.11
CA THR A 63 -2.54 -23.03 -2.40
C THR A 63 -3.15 -21.80 -1.74
N TYR A 64 -4.46 -21.79 -1.59
CA TYR A 64 -5.21 -20.73 -0.93
C TYR A 64 -6.05 -21.33 0.21
N LEU A 65 -5.91 -20.76 1.40
CA LEU A 65 -6.70 -21.15 2.58
C LEU A 65 -7.32 -19.91 3.21
N ASP A 66 -8.65 -19.90 3.26
CA ASP A 66 -9.43 -18.89 3.95
C ASP A 66 -9.94 -19.43 5.29
N LEU A 67 -9.50 -18.81 6.37
CA LEU A 67 -9.92 -19.06 7.75
C LEU A 67 -10.50 -17.80 8.39
N SER A 68 -10.88 -16.83 7.56
CA SER A 68 -11.44 -15.58 8.05
C SER A 68 -12.74 -15.74 8.82
N SER A 69 -13.08 -14.75 9.61
CA SER A 69 -14.36 -14.69 10.33
C SER A 69 -14.63 -15.91 11.23
N ASN A 70 -13.59 -16.42 11.89
CA ASN A 70 -13.67 -17.51 12.86
C ASN A 70 -13.37 -16.99 14.29
N HIS A 71 -13.13 -17.89 15.24
CA HIS A 71 -12.83 -17.57 16.63
C HIS A 71 -11.43 -18.05 17.05
N LEU A 72 -10.46 -18.03 16.13
CA LEU A 72 -9.08 -18.40 16.42
C LEU A 72 -8.44 -17.38 17.37
N GLU A 73 -7.94 -17.83 18.52
CA GLU A 73 -7.33 -16.96 19.54
C GLU A 73 -5.81 -16.94 19.46
N SER A 74 -5.22 -18.02 18.96
CA SER A 74 -3.79 -18.16 18.76
C SER A 74 -3.46 -19.05 17.58
N ILE A 75 -2.30 -18.82 16.99
CA ILE A 75 -1.72 -19.67 15.94
C ILE A 75 -0.27 -19.92 16.29
N ASN A 76 0.15 -21.17 16.15
CA ASN A 76 1.52 -21.58 16.35
C ASN A 76 2.00 -22.50 15.22
N GLU A 77 3.31 -22.78 15.20
CA GLU A 77 3.92 -23.61 14.15
C GLU A 77 3.30 -24.99 14.03
N SER A 78 2.95 -25.65 15.14
CA SER A 78 2.39 -27.01 15.11
C SER A 78 1.03 -27.07 14.42
N MET A 79 0.27 -26.00 14.45
CA MET A 79 -1.04 -25.90 13.77
C MET A 79 -0.90 -25.80 12.25
N LEU A 80 0.24 -25.29 11.76
CA LEU A 80 0.54 -25.06 10.34
C LEU A 80 1.51 -26.11 9.76
N THR A 81 1.77 -27.21 10.45
CA THR A 81 2.71 -28.26 9.99
C THR A 81 2.02 -29.47 9.37
N GLY A 82 0.70 -29.53 9.38
CA GLY A 82 -0.06 -30.63 8.78
C GLY A 82 0.11 -30.71 7.26
N PRO A 83 -0.17 -31.87 6.66
CA PRO A 83 -0.21 -32.02 5.22
C PRO A 83 -1.16 -31.00 4.58
N GLY A 84 -0.74 -30.39 3.50
CA GLY A 84 -1.50 -29.36 2.78
C GLY A 84 -1.16 -27.93 3.18
N TYR A 85 -0.63 -27.67 4.39
CA TYR A 85 -0.21 -26.31 4.78
C TYR A 85 1.10 -25.88 4.12
N THR A 86 2.00 -26.80 3.82
CA THR A 86 3.33 -26.49 3.30
C THR A 86 3.34 -25.96 1.86
N THR A 87 2.24 -26.11 1.14
CA THR A 87 2.04 -25.65 -0.25
C THR A 87 1.33 -24.29 -0.34
N LEU A 88 0.91 -23.71 0.82
CA LEU A 88 0.18 -22.45 0.85
C LEU A 88 0.98 -21.32 0.22
N VAL A 89 0.30 -20.59 -0.67
CA VAL A 89 0.73 -19.35 -1.29
C VAL A 89 -0.01 -18.16 -0.66
N SER A 90 -1.28 -18.36 -0.30
CA SER A 90 -2.12 -17.35 0.35
C SER A 90 -2.84 -17.92 1.56
N LEU A 91 -2.80 -17.19 2.67
CA LEU A 91 -3.45 -17.52 3.92
C LEU A 91 -4.22 -16.32 4.45
N ASP A 92 -5.53 -16.45 4.55
CA ASP A 92 -6.41 -15.46 5.16
C ASP A 92 -6.81 -15.89 6.58
N LEU A 93 -6.44 -15.09 7.56
CA LEU A 93 -6.74 -15.24 8.99
C LEU A 93 -7.46 -14.01 9.53
N SER A 94 -8.00 -13.17 8.66
CA SER A 94 -8.67 -11.94 9.04
C SER A 94 -9.94 -12.20 9.88
N TYR A 95 -10.37 -11.19 10.60
CA TYR A 95 -11.58 -11.26 11.44
C TYR A 95 -11.62 -12.45 12.41
N ASN A 96 -10.50 -12.67 13.10
CA ASN A 96 -10.37 -13.64 14.17
C ASN A 96 -10.12 -12.93 15.52
N LYS A 97 -9.70 -13.69 16.54
CA LYS A 97 -9.35 -13.18 17.87
C LYS A 97 -7.87 -13.40 18.19
N ILE A 98 -7.03 -13.49 17.15
CA ILE A 98 -5.61 -13.81 17.31
C ILE A 98 -4.91 -12.69 18.05
N SER A 99 -4.44 -12.97 19.25
CA SER A 99 -3.77 -12.00 20.11
C SER A 99 -2.25 -12.17 20.13
N LYS A 100 -1.76 -13.33 19.70
CA LYS A 100 -0.32 -13.66 19.73
C LYS A 100 0.08 -14.58 18.59
N ILE A 101 1.23 -14.28 17.99
CA ILE A 101 1.97 -15.18 17.10
C ILE A 101 3.40 -15.36 17.64
N LEU A 102 4.07 -16.44 17.25
CA LEU A 102 5.47 -16.72 17.64
C LEU A 102 6.39 -16.49 16.44
N SER A 103 7.69 -16.32 16.69
CA SER A 103 8.69 -16.15 15.64
C SER A 103 8.77 -17.34 14.67
N THR A 104 8.35 -18.53 15.11
CA THR A 104 8.36 -19.75 14.29
C THR A 104 7.01 -20.02 13.61
N THR A 105 5.95 -19.27 13.91
CA THR A 105 4.56 -19.57 13.49
C THR A 105 4.47 -19.87 12.00
N PHE A 106 5.05 -19.03 11.15
CA PHE A 106 4.99 -19.18 9.69
C PHE A 106 6.24 -19.83 9.09
N SER A 107 7.18 -20.33 9.90
CA SER A 107 8.49 -20.80 9.48
C SER A 107 8.50 -21.96 8.49
N ARG A 108 7.41 -22.73 8.43
CA ARG A 108 7.21 -23.87 7.53
C ARG A 108 6.54 -23.49 6.20
N LEU A 109 5.94 -22.31 6.11
CA LEU A 109 5.20 -21.84 4.94
C LEU A 109 6.14 -21.20 3.92
N ARG A 110 6.94 -22.03 3.27
CA ARG A 110 8.04 -21.59 2.39
C ARG A 110 7.59 -20.95 1.05
N TYR A 111 6.33 -21.09 0.71
CA TYR A 111 5.73 -20.56 -0.51
C TYR A 111 4.74 -19.44 -0.24
N LEU A 112 4.55 -19.08 1.03
CA LEU A 112 3.57 -18.07 1.43
C LEU A 112 3.96 -16.69 0.89
N GLU A 113 3.16 -16.16 -0.02
CA GLU A 113 3.35 -14.86 -0.66
C GLU A 113 2.36 -13.81 -0.14
N SER A 114 1.16 -14.23 0.30
CA SER A 114 0.12 -13.35 0.82
C SER A 114 -0.38 -13.83 2.18
N LEU A 115 -0.39 -12.93 3.17
CA LEU A 115 -0.84 -13.20 4.52
C LEU A 115 -1.75 -12.08 5.00
N ASP A 116 -3.01 -12.40 5.29
CA ASP A 116 -3.95 -11.49 5.91
C ASP A 116 -4.16 -11.85 7.39
N LEU A 117 -3.78 -10.94 8.28
CA LEU A 117 -4.00 -11.00 9.74
C LEU A 117 -4.81 -9.79 10.22
N SER A 118 -5.48 -9.09 9.30
CA SER A 118 -6.28 -7.92 9.63
C SER A 118 -7.45 -8.25 10.57
N HIS A 119 -7.95 -7.24 11.26
CA HIS A 119 -9.09 -7.40 12.18
C HIS A 119 -8.89 -8.51 13.22
N ASN A 120 -7.74 -8.50 13.89
CA ASN A 120 -7.38 -9.38 14.98
C ASN A 120 -7.05 -8.57 16.26
N SER A 121 -6.43 -9.20 17.24
CA SER A 121 -6.09 -8.59 18.53
C SER A 121 -4.57 -8.60 18.79
N LEU A 122 -3.75 -8.59 17.73
CA LEU A 122 -2.29 -8.60 17.85
C LEU A 122 -1.79 -7.32 18.51
N VAL A 123 -0.98 -7.47 19.56
CA VAL A 123 -0.40 -6.34 20.32
C VAL A 123 1.04 -6.05 19.89
N ALA A 124 1.76 -7.08 19.46
CA ALA A 124 3.15 -7.00 19.01
C ALA A 124 3.47 -8.12 18.00
N LEU A 125 4.51 -7.90 17.22
CA LEU A 125 5.09 -8.90 16.33
C LEU A 125 6.45 -9.33 16.87
N PRO A 126 6.73 -10.63 16.99
CA PRO A 126 8.06 -11.12 17.39
C PRO A 126 9.07 -10.91 16.28
N ASP A 127 10.33 -10.78 16.65
CA ASP A 127 11.42 -10.65 15.69
C ASP A 127 11.48 -11.85 14.74
N GLU A 128 11.86 -11.59 13.49
CA GLU A 128 12.02 -12.59 12.43
C GLU A 128 10.79 -13.45 12.10
N CYS A 129 9.58 -13.08 12.57
CA CYS A 129 8.37 -13.90 12.37
C CYS A 129 8.02 -14.16 10.91
N PHE A 130 8.46 -13.31 9.99
CA PHE A 130 8.24 -13.45 8.54
C PHE A 130 9.52 -13.79 7.76
N SER A 131 10.65 -14.01 8.42
CA SER A 131 11.97 -14.10 7.78
C SER A 131 12.15 -15.28 6.82
N ARG A 132 11.31 -16.30 6.89
CA ARG A 132 11.42 -17.55 6.11
C ARG A 132 10.40 -17.71 4.99
N SER A 133 9.43 -16.81 4.90
CA SER A 133 8.38 -16.83 3.87
C SER A 133 8.68 -15.77 2.80
N PRO A 134 8.44 -16.05 1.50
CA PRO A 134 8.65 -15.09 0.42
C PRO A 134 7.49 -14.10 0.30
N LEU A 135 7.06 -13.53 1.43
CA LEU A 135 5.91 -12.63 1.49
C LEU A 135 6.07 -11.42 0.56
N GLY A 136 5.04 -11.14 -0.20
CA GLY A 136 4.89 -9.96 -1.04
C GLY A 136 3.80 -9.01 -0.51
N ASP A 137 2.76 -9.58 0.12
CA ASP A 137 1.65 -8.82 0.69
C ASP A 137 1.36 -9.27 2.11
N ILE A 138 1.37 -8.32 3.06
CA ILE A 138 1.08 -8.57 4.48
C ILE A 138 0.08 -7.53 4.95
N ASP A 139 -1.12 -7.97 5.32
CA ASP A 139 -2.14 -7.13 5.96
C ASP A 139 -2.18 -7.40 7.47
N LEU A 140 -1.86 -6.37 8.26
CA LEU A 140 -1.91 -6.33 9.72
C LEU A 140 -2.82 -5.21 10.21
N SER A 141 -3.65 -4.66 9.34
CA SER A 141 -4.54 -3.55 9.66
C SER A 141 -5.56 -3.94 10.73
N ASN A 142 -6.09 -2.95 11.42
CA ASN A 142 -7.14 -3.16 12.42
C ASN A 142 -6.75 -4.18 13.51
N ASN A 143 -5.56 -4.00 14.06
CA ASN A 143 -5.05 -4.74 15.21
C ASN A 143 -4.77 -3.78 16.40
N LEU A 144 -4.10 -4.25 17.43
CA LEU A 144 -3.79 -3.50 18.64
C LEU A 144 -2.28 -3.25 18.81
N ILE A 145 -1.52 -3.24 17.70
CA ILE A 145 -0.06 -3.13 17.71
C ILE A 145 0.33 -1.74 18.24
N LEU A 146 1.19 -1.72 19.28
CA LEU A 146 1.63 -0.50 19.96
C LEU A 146 2.93 0.05 19.40
N GLU A 147 3.84 -0.84 19.03
CA GLU A 147 5.17 -0.53 18.49
C GLU A 147 5.54 -1.55 17.41
N ILE A 148 6.33 -1.13 16.43
CA ILE A 148 6.79 -1.99 15.36
C ILE A 148 8.26 -1.76 15.05
N ALA A 149 9.02 -2.84 14.95
CA ALA A 149 10.36 -2.82 14.39
C ALA A 149 10.29 -3.24 12.92
N MET A 150 10.70 -2.36 12.00
CA MET A 150 10.62 -2.66 10.55
C MET A 150 11.43 -3.91 10.15
N ASP A 151 12.42 -4.27 10.95
CA ASP A 151 13.29 -5.44 10.72
C ASP A 151 12.52 -6.77 10.78
N VAL A 152 11.31 -6.81 11.34
CA VAL A 152 10.45 -8.02 11.34
C VAL A 152 10.08 -8.46 9.93
N PHE A 153 10.10 -7.52 8.96
CA PHE A 153 9.84 -7.76 7.55
C PHE A 153 11.10 -8.09 6.74
N ALA A 154 12.27 -8.15 7.39
CA ALA A 154 13.51 -8.49 6.70
C ALA A 154 13.57 -9.98 6.39
N SER A 155 13.73 -10.33 5.11
CA SER A 155 13.92 -11.72 4.67
C SER A 155 15.38 -12.05 4.48
N LYS A 156 15.79 -13.28 4.85
CA LYS A 156 17.17 -13.78 4.68
C LYS A 156 17.52 -14.15 3.22
N GLY A 157 16.54 -14.16 2.32
CA GLY A 157 16.71 -14.35 0.89
C GLY A 157 16.79 -13.06 0.11
N GLN A 158 16.95 -13.12 -1.23
CA GLN A 158 16.70 -11.97 -2.09
C GLN A 158 15.20 -11.66 -2.03
N GLY A 159 14.85 -10.72 -1.12
CA GLY A 159 13.48 -10.40 -0.84
C GLY A 159 12.77 -9.81 -2.05
N LYS A 160 11.65 -10.42 -2.44
CA LYS A 160 10.67 -9.76 -3.31
C LYS A 160 10.26 -8.43 -2.66
N PRO A 161 9.80 -7.44 -3.44
CA PRO A 161 9.15 -6.27 -2.89
C PRO A 161 7.98 -6.66 -1.99
N ILE A 162 7.87 -6.01 -0.82
CA ILE A 162 6.82 -6.29 0.14
C ILE A 162 5.90 -5.08 0.26
N ASN A 163 4.59 -5.32 0.25
CA ASN A 163 3.55 -4.39 0.63
C ASN A 163 3.09 -4.70 2.05
N VAL A 164 3.09 -3.71 2.92
CA VAL A 164 2.74 -3.87 4.34
C VAL A 164 1.63 -2.89 4.70
N ASP A 165 0.49 -3.41 5.14
CA ASP A 165 -0.58 -2.62 5.73
C ASP A 165 -0.56 -2.76 7.26
N LEU A 166 -0.32 -1.64 7.95
CA LEU A 166 -0.35 -1.50 9.41
C LEU A 166 -1.38 -0.45 9.84
N SER A 167 -2.30 -0.09 8.95
CA SER A 167 -3.30 0.93 9.23
C SER A 167 -4.22 0.55 10.37
N HIS A 168 -4.79 1.56 11.02
CA HIS A 168 -5.75 1.37 12.10
C HIS A 168 -5.26 0.47 13.24
N ASN A 169 -4.02 0.70 13.66
CA ASN A 169 -3.42 0.12 14.85
C ASN A 169 -3.26 1.20 15.95
N LEU A 170 -2.48 0.90 16.97
CA LEU A 170 -2.18 1.82 18.08
C LEU A 170 -0.71 2.26 18.03
N ILE A 171 -0.05 2.19 16.88
CA ILE A 171 1.39 2.38 16.73
C ILE A 171 1.77 3.81 17.07
N SER A 172 2.54 3.95 18.16
CA SER A 172 3.13 5.22 18.58
C SER A 172 4.61 5.32 18.27
N ARG A 173 5.27 4.19 18.03
CA ARG A 173 6.69 4.11 17.74
C ARG A 173 6.98 3.09 16.64
N VAL A 174 7.75 3.53 15.66
CA VAL A 174 8.36 2.68 14.62
C VAL A 174 9.86 2.73 14.85
N SER A 175 10.49 1.57 14.98
CA SER A 175 11.92 1.45 15.18
C SER A 175 12.58 0.64 14.07
N ARG A 176 13.88 0.81 13.94
CA ARG A 176 14.75 -0.09 13.19
C ARG A 176 15.88 -0.51 14.10
N HIS A 177 16.07 -1.80 14.27
CA HIS A 177 17.31 -2.31 14.81
C HIS A 177 18.37 -2.18 13.71
N GLN A 178 19.61 -1.97 14.07
CA GLN A 178 20.72 -1.88 13.10
C GLN A 178 21.05 -3.29 12.55
N SER A 179 20.04 -3.98 12.01
CA SER A 179 20.26 -5.24 11.32
C SER A 179 20.99 -4.97 9.99
N LYS A 180 21.85 -5.89 9.58
CA LYS A 180 22.57 -5.79 8.30
C LYS A 180 21.60 -5.95 7.09
N VAL A 181 20.40 -6.47 7.33
CA VAL A 181 19.41 -6.74 6.29
C VAL A 181 18.37 -5.64 6.31
N ILE A 182 18.26 -4.92 5.23
CA ILE A 182 17.23 -3.89 5.04
C ILE A 182 15.99 -4.57 4.49
N PRO A 183 14.79 -4.40 5.10
CA PRO A 183 13.56 -4.94 4.56
C PRO A 183 13.23 -4.26 3.21
N ASN A 184 12.86 -5.06 2.20
CA ASN A 184 12.51 -4.57 0.86
C ASN A 184 11.06 -4.13 0.79
N ILE A 185 10.64 -3.23 1.71
CA ILE A 185 9.27 -2.70 1.75
C ILE A 185 9.15 -1.61 0.69
N GLN A 186 8.24 -1.77 -0.26
CA GLN A 186 7.95 -0.77 -1.29
C GLN A 186 6.66 0.00 -1.02
N SER A 187 5.68 -0.62 -0.37
CA SER A 187 4.45 0.03 0.05
C SER A 187 4.26 -0.14 1.55
N LEU A 188 4.08 0.98 2.26
CA LEU A 188 3.85 0.99 3.71
C LEU A 188 2.66 1.88 4.03
N ASN A 189 1.63 1.29 4.61
CA ASN A 189 0.46 1.99 5.13
C ASN A 189 0.50 2.03 6.66
N LEU A 190 0.64 3.22 7.22
CA LEU A 190 0.64 3.50 8.67
C LEU A 190 -0.53 4.44 9.05
N SER A 191 -1.54 4.58 8.19
CA SER A 191 -2.66 5.48 8.44
C SER A 191 -3.47 5.08 9.68
N GLY A 192 -4.11 6.06 10.33
CA GLY A 192 -4.96 5.80 11.49
C GLY A 192 -4.22 5.24 12.71
N ASN A 193 -2.95 5.61 12.90
CA ASN A 193 -2.14 5.21 14.04
C ASN A 193 -1.95 6.37 15.05
N ARG A 194 -0.98 6.27 15.95
CA ARG A 194 -0.70 7.25 17.02
C ARG A 194 0.67 7.89 16.90
N LEU A 195 1.21 8.00 15.68
CA LEU A 195 2.51 8.61 15.44
C LEU A 195 2.44 10.12 15.67
N LYS A 196 3.31 10.64 16.54
CA LYS A 196 3.44 12.09 16.82
C LYS A 196 4.52 12.76 15.98
N SER A 197 5.37 11.98 15.31
CA SER A 197 6.41 12.44 14.40
C SER A 197 6.58 11.44 13.26
N ILE A 198 7.14 11.89 12.14
CA ILE A 198 7.48 11.01 11.02
C ILE A 198 8.53 9.99 11.50
N PRO A 199 8.29 8.68 11.31
CA PRO A 199 9.24 7.66 11.74
C PRO A 199 10.50 7.65 10.87
N ASN A 200 11.64 7.25 11.46
CA ASN A 200 12.87 7.06 10.69
C ASN A 200 12.81 5.76 9.86
N LEU A 201 12.59 5.92 8.56
CA LEU A 201 12.50 4.84 7.57
C LEU A 201 13.71 4.84 6.61
N GLN A 202 14.79 5.51 6.97
CA GLN A 202 15.98 5.67 6.14
C GLN A 202 16.52 4.34 5.61
N GLY A 203 16.74 4.28 4.29
CA GLY A 203 17.29 3.11 3.59
C GLY A 203 16.26 2.06 3.18
N ILE A 204 15.01 2.13 3.66
CA ILE A 204 13.93 1.28 3.14
C ILE A 204 13.54 1.81 1.74
N PRO A 205 13.46 0.95 0.70
CA PRO A 205 13.21 1.38 -0.68
C PRO A 205 11.73 1.65 -0.94
N LEU A 206 11.12 2.51 -0.09
CA LEU A 206 9.71 2.87 -0.19
C LEU A 206 9.43 3.62 -1.49
N ARG A 207 8.33 3.24 -2.13
CA ARG A 207 7.68 3.93 -3.25
C ARG A 207 6.35 4.56 -2.86
N TYR A 208 5.65 3.93 -1.94
CA TYR A 208 4.37 4.40 -1.39
C TYR A 208 4.46 4.48 0.13
N LEU A 209 4.07 5.62 0.72
CA LEU A 209 3.97 5.81 2.16
C LEU A 209 2.67 6.56 2.48
N ASN A 210 1.84 5.94 3.31
CA ASN A 210 0.62 6.55 3.83
C ASN A 210 0.75 6.75 5.35
N LEU A 211 0.58 8.00 5.79
CA LEU A 211 0.63 8.43 7.19
C LEU A 211 -0.65 9.17 7.63
N ASP A 212 -1.73 9.03 6.85
CA ASP A 212 -3.00 9.72 7.08
C ASP A 212 -3.54 9.51 8.49
N GLY A 213 -4.21 10.52 9.03
CA GLY A 213 -4.91 10.39 10.30
C GLY A 213 -4.04 10.12 11.53
N ASN A 214 -2.72 10.36 11.46
CA ASN A 214 -1.84 10.31 12.62
C ASN A 214 -1.80 11.68 13.35
N PRO A 215 -1.55 11.73 14.66
CA PRO A 215 -1.47 12.99 15.42
C PRO A 215 -0.10 13.68 15.26
N LEU A 216 0.32 13.93 14.01
CA LEU A 216 1.54 14.67 13.68
C LEU A 216 1.28 16.16 13.86
N SER A 217 2.11 16.86 14.64
CA SER A 217 1.97 18.32 14.84
C SER A 217 2.84 19.13 13.88
N SER A 218 3.96 18.59 13.46
CA SER A 218 4.91 19.26 12.56
C SER A 218 5.70 18.30 11.70
N ILE A 219 6.22 18.79 10.58
CA ILE A 219 7.13 18.06 9.70
C ILE A 219 8.45 18.81 9.61
N GLY A 220 9.51 18.20 10.14
CA GLY A 220 10.84 18.77 10.20
C GLY A 220 11.66 18.52 8.94
N LYS A 221 12.80 19.22 8.83
CA LYS A 221 13.71 19.20 7.67
C LYS A 221 14.27 17.82 7.31
N GLU A 222 14.39 16.90 8.27
CA GLU A 222 14.98 15.57 8.06
C GLU A 222 13.94 14.45 8.16
N ALA A 223 12.66 14.82 8.10
CA ALA A 223 11.55 13.89 8.30
C ALA A 223 11.58 12.70 7.33
N PHE A 224 12.02 12.91 6.08
CA PHE A 224 12.02 11.90 5.02
C PHE A 224 13.44 11.55 4.55
N LEU A 225 14.43 11.69 5.42
CA LEU A 225 15.83 11.44 5.07
C LEU A 225 16.03 10.04 4.47
N GLY A 226 16.64 10.00 3.28
CA GLY A 226 17.01 8.75 2.59
C GLY A 226 15.89 8.04 1.86
N LEU A 227 14.66 8.59 1.78
CA LEU A 227 13.53 8.01 1.03
C LEU A 227 13.52 8.48 -0.45
N LYS A 228 14.67 8.35 -1.11
CA LYS A 228 14.91 8.89 -2.47
C LYS A 228 14.04 8.28 -3.57
N ASP A 229 13.49 7.08 -3.36
CA ASP A 229 12.68 6.34 -4.33
C ASP A 229 11.17 6.54 -4.12
N LEU A 230 10.77 7.34 -3.10
CA LEU A 230 9.37 7.56 -2.75
C LEU A 230 8.64 8.32 -3.86
N ASN A 231 7.58 7.72 -4.41
CA ASN A 231 6.79 8.27 -5.52
C ASN A 231 5.47 8.86 -5.03
N HIS A 232 4.90 8.27 -3.98
CA HIS A 232 3.60 8.67 -3.43
C HIS A 232 3.70 8.84 -1.91
N LEU A 233 3.33 10.02 -1.42
CA LEU A 233 3.26 10.34 0.00
C LEU A 233 1.87 10.89 0.32
N SER A 234 1.18 10.24 1.26
CA SER A 234 -0.09 10.71 1.80
C SER A 234 0.06 11.14 3.26
N LEU A 235 -0.40 12.35 3.53
CA LEU A 235 -0.40 13.03 4.83
C LEU A 235 -1.75 13.72 5.03
N SER A 236 -2.84 13.04 4.68
CA SER A 236 -4.20 13.55 4.74
C SER A 236 -4.83 13.39 6.13
N GLY A 237 -5.77 14.25 6.48
CA GLY A 237 -6.56 14.11 7.71
C GLY A 237 -5.76 14.23 9.01
N ILE A 238 -4.64 14.95 8.99
CA ILE A 238 -3.79 15.19 10.15
C ILE A 238 -4.20 16.49 10.80
N HIS A 239 -5.19 16.40 11.68
CA HIS A 239 -5.81 17.60 12.28
C HIS A 239 -4.86 18.41 13.17
N GLU A 240 -3.81 17.81 13.72
CA GLU A 240 -2.85 18.50 14.58
C GLU A 240 -1.72 19.17 13.79
N LEU A 241 -1.62 18.93 12.47
CA LEU A 241 -0.53 19.46 11.64
C LEU A 241 -0.69 20.95 11.41
N THR A 242 0.18 21.73 12.02
CA THR A 242 0.20 23.20 11.91
C THR A 242 1.43 23.74 11.20
N GLU A 243 2.55 23.00 11.25
CA GLU A 243 3.84 23.47 10.79
C GLU A 243 4.55 22.49 9.85
N MET A 244 4.98 22.99 8.70
CA MET A 244 5.93 22.32 7.81
C MET A 244 7.13 23.25 7.65
N THR A 245 8.30 22.76 8.12
CA THR A 245 9.51 23.58 8.02
C THR A 245 9.99 23.69 6.57
N PRO A 246 10.65 24.80 6.19
CA PRO A 246 11.31 24.88 4.89
C PRO A 246 12.21 23.66 4.64
N TYR A 247 12.19 23.18 3.40
CA TYR A 247 12.99 22.02 2.96
C TYR A 247 12.59 20.66 3.55
N CYS A 248 11.41 20.51 4.18
CA CYS A 248 10.99 19.26 4.80
C CYS A 248 10.85 18.08 3.82
N PHE A 249 10.59 18.34 2.54
CA PHE A 249 10.52 17.32 1.48
C PHE A 249 11.76 17.24 0.57
N LYS A 250 12.86 17.92 0.93
CA LYS A 250 14.07 18.02 0.07
C LYS A 250 14.70 16.68 -0.33
N ASP A 251 14.47 15.65 0.47
CA ASP A 251 15.06 14.32 0.29
C ASP A 251 14.14 13.36 -0.52
N LEU A 252 13.09 13.92 -1.18
CA LEU A 252 12.11 13.20 -1.98
C LEU A 252 12.17 13.56 -3.48
N PRO A 253 13.30 13.39 -4.18
CA PRO A 253 13.45 13.83 -5.57
C PRO A 253 12.56 13.08 -6.57
N ALA A 254 12.13 11.84 -6.23
CA ALA A 254 11.28 11.00 -7.07
C ALA A 254 9.78 11.16 -6.79
N LEU A 255 9.39 12.02 -5.83
CA LEU A 255 7.99 12.17 -5.43
C LEU A 255 7.14 12.72 -6.58
N GLN A 256 6.08 11.98 -6.93
CA GLN A 256 5.14 12.32 -8.00
C GLN A 256 3.79 12.77 -7.46
N VAL A 257 3.34 12.20 -6.36
CA VAL A 257 2.06 12.51 -5.73
C VAL A 257 2.27 12.89 -4.27
N LEU A 258 1.79 14.07 -3.88
CA LEU A 258 1.78 14.55 -2.51
C LEU A 258 0.34 14.91 -2.13
N ASP A 259 -0.22 14.15 -1.18
CA ASP A 259 -1.53 14.43 -0.61
C ASP A 259 -1.38 15.07 0.78
N LEU A 260 -1.84 16.32 0.91
CA LEU A 260 -1.91 17.08 2.14
C LEU A 260 -3.35 17.49 2.46
N SER A 261 -4.33 16.80 1.88
CA SER A 261 -5.74 17.15 2.00
C SER A 261 -6.26 16.96 3.43
N ASN A 262 -7.38 17.62 3.71
CA ASN A 262 -8.09 17.52 5.00
C ASN A 262 -7.21 17.83 6.22
N ASN A 263 -6.27 18.77 6.07
CA ASN A 263 -5.44 19.31 7.13
C ASN A 263 -5.87 20.75 7.44
N PRO A 264 -6.93 20.99 8.20
CA PRO A 264 -7.57 22.28 8.33
C PRO A 264 -6.69 23.33 9.03
N ASN A 265 -5.71 22.89 9.81
CA ASN A 265 -4.81 23.76 10.56
C ASN A 265 -3.55 24.18 9.78
N ILE A 266 -3.36 23.69 8.55
CA ILE A 266 -2.36 24.24 7.64
C ILE A 266 -2.92 25.51 7.01
N HIS A 267 -2.56 26.69 7.53
CA HIS A 267 -3.07 27.99 7.05
C HIS A 267 -2.16 28.64 6.03
N SER A 268 -0.87 28.31 6.01
CA SER A 268 0.10 28.85 5.07
C SER A 268 1.17 27.82 4.75
N LEU A 269 1.70 27.92 3.52
CA LEU A 269 2.81 27.10 3.05
C LEU A 269 3.88 28.03 2.47
N HIS A 270 5.09 27.97 3.03
CA HIS A 270 6.25 28.64 2.44
C HIS A 270 6.64 27.93 1.14
N ALA A 271 7.05 28.68 0.13
CA ALA A 271 7.44 28.10 -1.16
C ALA A 271 8.58 27.08 -1.04
N GLU A 272 9.50 27.29 -0.12
CA GLU A 272 10.66 26.44 0.16
C GLU A 272 10.29 25.04 0.74
N VAL A 273 9.03 24.84 1.19
CA VAL A 273 8.53 23.52 1.55
C VAL A 273 8.64 22.56 0.36
N PHE A 274 8.43 23.08 -0.87
CA PHE A 274 8.46 22.30 -2.12
C PHE A 274 9.86 22.25 -2.78
N TYR A 275 10.89 22.72 -2.10
CA TYR A 275 12.26 22.71 -2.64
C TYR A 275 12.72 21.30 -3.02
N ARG A 276 13.24 21.13 -4.23
CA ARG A 276 13.68 19.87 -4.86
C ARG A 276 12.59 18.87 -5.20
N LEU A 277 11.32 19.22 -5.14
CA LEU A 277 10.24 18.34 -5.64
C LEU A 277 10.11 18.39 -7.16
N SER A 278 11.21 18.17 -7.87
CA SER A 278 11.29 18.33 -9.33
C SER A 278 10.42 17.33 -10.11
N SER A 279 10.06 16.19 -9.50
CA SER A 279 9.24 15.14 -10.12
C SER A 279 7.76 15.25 -9.77
N LEU A 280 7.35 16.19 -8.89
CA LEU A 280 5.99 16.27 -8.40
C LEU A 280 5.01 16.62 -9.53
N GLN A 281 4.02 15.76 -9.72
CA GLN A 281 2.99 15.88 -10.76
C GLN A 281 1.64 16.26 -10.19
N GLU A 282 1.30 15.75 -9.00
CA GLU A 282 0.01 15.96 -8.35
C GLU A 282 0.21 16.46 -6.92
N LEU A 283 -0.42 17.58 -6.60
CA LEU A 283 -0.45 18.17 -5.26
C LEU A 283 -1.90 18.36 -4.82
N ASN A 284 -2.29 17.68 -3.74
CA ASN A 284 -3.62 17.80 -3.17
C ASN A 284 -3.59 18.61 -1.87
N LEU A 285 -4.24 19.77 -1.87
CA LEU A 285 -4.42 20.68 -0.74
C LEU A 285 -5.90 20.90 -0.40
N LEU A 286 -6.77 19.98 -0.83
CA LEU A 286 -8.20 20.03 -0.55
C LEU A 286 -8.46 20.04 0.95
N GLY A 287 -9.34 20.92 1.44
CA GLY A 287 -9.70 20.97 2.85
C GLY A 287 -8.58 21.44 3.78
N THR A 288 -7.56 22.14 3.25
CA THR A 288 -6.58 22.88 4.03
C THR A 288 -7.02 24.33 4.23
N GLY A 289 -6.47 25.01 5.24
CA GLY A 289 -6.64 26.45 5.43
C GLY A 289 -5.78 27.32 4.50
N VAL A 290 -5.04 26.71 3.56
CA VAL A 290 -4.24 27.43 2.57
C VAL A 290 -5.16 28.20 1.65
N ALA A 291 -4.92 29.51 1.53
CA ALA A 291 -5.70 30.40 0.69
C ALA A 291 -5.74 29.90 -0.76
N THR A 292 -6.78 30.28 -1.49
CA THR A 292 -7.10 29.84 -2.86
C THR A 292 -6.08 30.27 -3.92
N SER A 293 -4.95 30.89 -3.52
CA SER A 293 -3.93 31.39 -4.45
C SER A 293 -2.60 30.66 -4.29
N ILE A 294 -2.14 30.10 -5.39
CA ILE A 294 -0.79 29.55 -5.53
C ILE A 294 0.17 30.69 -5.84
N SER A 295 1.25 30.82 -5.08
CA SER A 295 2.27 31.83 -5.38
C SER A 295 3.13 31.41 -6.58
N LYS A 296 3.57 32.40 -7.38
CA LYS A 296 4.52 32.12 -8.47
C LYS A 296 5.83 31.51 -7.99
N GLU A 297 6.26 31.84 -6.76
CA GLU A 297 7.45 31.28 -6.14
C GLU A 297 7.33 29.79 -5.84
N MET A 298 6.17 29.36 -5.39
CA MET A 298 5.88 27.94 -5.16
C MET A 298 5.99 27.15 -6.48
N LEU A 299 5.46 27.67 -7.58
CA LEU A 299 5.48 27.01 -8.88
C LEU A 299 6.90 26.88 -9.47
N LYS A 300 7.85 27.72 -9.10
CA LYS A 300 9.26 27.57 -9.50
C LYS A 300 9.89 26.27 -8.97
N TYR A 301 9.41 25.76 -7.85
CA TYR A 301 9.87 24.50 -7.28
C TYR A 301 9.14 23.25 -7.82
N LEU A 302 8.09 23.45 -8.65
CA LEU A 302 7.20 22.40 -9.16
C LEU A 302 7.21 22.34 -10.70
N PRO A 303 8.37 22.12 -11.35
CA PRO A 303 8.46 22.17 -12.81
C PRO A 303 7.66 21.07 -13.53
N SER A 304 7.43 19.93 -12.86
CA SER A 304 6.71 18.79 -13.43
C SER A 304 5.22 18.74 -13.07
N ILE A 305 4.71 19.77 -12.38
CA ILE A 305 3.33 19.75 -11.88
C ILE A 305 2.31 19.66 -13.03
N LYS A 306 1.33 18.79 -12.88
CA LYS A 306 0.22 18.57 -13.82
C LYS A 306 -1.11 19.00 -13.23
N SER A 307 -1.31 18.74 -11.93
CA SER A 307 -2.55 19.11 -11.24
C SER A 307 -2.28 19.56 -9.81
N ILE A 308 -3.06 20.57 -9.38
CA ILE A 308 -3.12 21.01 -7.99
C ILE A 308 -4.60 21.13 -7.60
N THR A 309 -4.98 20.53 -6.48
CA THR A 309 -6.31 20.69 -5.89
C THR A 309 -6.21 21.60 -4.69
N LEU A 310 -7.07 22.63 -4.61
CA LEU A 310 -7.02 23.69 -3.59
C LEU A 310 -8.36 23.87 -2.88
N GLY A 311 -8.32 24.40 -1.67
CA GLY A 311 -9.45 24.91 -0.92
C GLY A 311 -10.59 23.90 -0.78
N THR A 312 -11.80 24.33 -1.11
CA THR A 312 -13.00 23.49 -0.97
C THR A 312 -13.35 22.66 -2.21
N ASN A 313 -12.68 22.83 -3.33
CA ASN A 313 -12.76 22.02 -4.55
C ASN A 313 -12.30 22.78 -5.82
N ILE A 314 -11.22 23.51 -5.74
CA ILE A 314 -10.63 24.17 -6.93
C ILE A 314 -9.58 23.23 -7.51
N LYS A 315 -9.82 22.75 -8.72
CA LYS A 315 -8.85 21.90 -9.44
C LYS A 315 -8.13 22.72 -10.51
N CYS A 316 -6.83 22.83 -10.37
CA CYS A 316 -5.96 23.51 -11.31
C CYS A 316 -5.21 22.49 -12.18
N LEU A 317 -5.33 22.60 -13.49
CA LEU A 317 -4.68 21.71 -14.45
C LEU A 317 -3.70 22.48 -15.32
N LYS A 318 -2.54 21.89 -15.60
CA LYS A 318 -1.57 22.43 -16.52
C LYS A 318 -2.12 22.36 -17.95
N THR A 319 -2.17 23.51 -18.62
CA THR A 319 -2.59 23.63 -20.02
C THR A 319 -1.45 24.23 -20.84
N ILE A 320 -1.23 23.71 -22.03
CA ILE A 320 -0.25 24.21 -22.97
C ILE A 320 -1.03 24.93 -24.08
N ARG A 321 -0.81 26.25 -24.24
CA ARG A 321 -1.33 26.98 -25.39
C ARG A 321 -0.23 27.16 -26.43
N GLU A 322 -0.44 26.62 -27.61
CA GLU A 322 0.39 26.88 -28.77
C GLU A 322 -0.07 28.24 -29.38
N GLY A 323 0.78 29.24 -29.30
CA GLY A 323 0.53 30.54 -29.98
C GLY A 323 0.78 30.40 -31.47
N GLN A 324 -0.23 30.57 -32.32
CA GLN A 324 -0.03 30.84 -33.75
C GLN A 324 0.43 32.28 -33.88
N TYR A 325 1.73 32.49 -34.10
CA TYR A 325 2.23 33.79 -34.62
C TYR A 325 2.65 33.62 -36.07
N HIS A 326 2.06 34.42 -36.94
CA HIS A 326 2.55 34.65 -38.29
C HIS A 326 3.89 35.35 -38.23
N ARG A 327 4.94 34.61 -38.36
CA ARG A 327 6.29 34.87 -38.88
C ARG A 327 7.34 34.05 -38.13
N GLN A 328 8.02 33.23 -38.88
CA GLN A 328 9.30 32.53 -38.72
C GLN A 328 10.18 32.90 -37.49
N THR A 329 9.78 32.62 -36.27
CA THR A 329 10.70 32.50 -35.13
C THR A 329 10.00 31.63 -34.06
N GLY A 330 10.54 30.46 -33.83
CA GLY A 330 10.32 29.52 -32.73
C GLY A 330 8.97 29.52 -31.99
N LEU A 331 8.27 28.39 -32.02
CA LEU A 331 7.08 28.12 -31.21
C LEU A 331 7.39 28.35 -29.73
N THR A 332 6.95 29.46 -29.15
CA THR A 332 6.99 29.68 -27.71
C THR A 332 5.78 28.97 -27.11
N LYS A 333 6.04 27.80 -26.56
CA LYS A 333 5.04 27.11 -25.73
C LYS A 333 4.89 27.88 -24.41
N LYS A 334 3.73 28.50 -24.19
CA LYS A 334 3.39 29.11 -22.90
C LYS A 334 2.57 28.09 -22.10
N GLU A 335 3.05 27.76 -20.93
CA GLU A 335 2.38 26.88 -19.97
C GLU A 335 1.54 27.72 -19.01
N PHE A 336 0.31 27.30 -18.79
CA PHE A 336 -0.62 27.95 -17.88
C PHE A 336 -1.20 26.93 -16.91
N LEU A 337 -1.47 27.34 -15.68
CA LEU A 337 -2.30 26.60 -14.76
C LEU A 337 -3.72 27.16 -14.85
N THR A 338 -4.68 26.36 -15.31
CA THR A 338 -6.08 26.75 -15.43
C THR A 338 -6.85 26.12 -14.30
N CYS A 339 -7.49 26.93 -13.46
CA CYS A 339 -8.22 26.47 -12.30
C CYS A 339 -9.73 26.55 -12.53
N HIS A 340 -10.44 25.48 -12.16
CA HIS A 340 -11.88 25.35 -12.25
C HIS A 340 -12.44 25.08 -10.85
N ASP A 341 -13.52 25.74 -10.50
CA ASP A 341 -14.33 25.40 -9.32
C ASP A 341 -15.49 24.47 -9.71
N SER A 342 -16.27 24.02 -8.73
CA SER A 342 -17.46 23.19 -8.95
C SER A 342 -18.57 23.85 -9.79
N ARG A 343 -18.48 25.16 -10.07
CA ARG A 343 -19.41 25.93 -10.88
C ARG A 343 -18.85 26.26 -12.27
N GLY A 344 -17.65 25.77 -12.59
CA GLY A 344 -17.04 25.94 -13.91
C GLY A 344 -16.43 27.34 -14.18
N SER A 345 -16.31 28.21 -13.17
CA SER A 345 -15.63 29.50 -13.32
C SER A 345 -14.13 29.29 -13.43
N VAL A 346 -13.52 29.91 -14.44
CA VAL A 346 -12.11 29.82 -14.74
C VAL A 346 -11.39 31.02 -14.09
N ALA A 347 -10.57 30.76 -13.08
CA ALA A 347 -9.56 31.71 -12.62
C ALA A 347 -8.23 31.38 -13.30
N PRO A 348 -7.72 32.15 -14.27
CA PRO A 348 -6.43 31.88 -14.90
C PRO A 348 -5.30 32.35 -14.00
N TYR A 349 -4.44 31.44 -13.59
CA TYR A 349 -3.13 31.77 -13.02
C TYR A 349 -2.06 31.58 -14.09
N ALA A 350 -1.42 32.67 -14.51
CA ALA A 350 -0.26 32.61 -15.41
C ALA A 350 0.95 32.07 -14.64
N LEU A 351 1.60 31.04 -15.17
CA LEU A 351 2.86 30.46 -14.68
C LEU A 351 4.06 31.34 -15.03
#